data_7098cc8b05b09ead1d195ab3f5d3099f
#
_entry.id   7098cc8b05b09ead1d195ab3f5d3099f
#
_cell.length_a   1.000
_cell.length_b   1.000
_cell.length_c   1.000
_cell.angle_alpha   90.00
_cell.angle_beta   90.00
_cell.angle_gamma   90.00
#
_symmetry.space_group_name_H-M   'P 1'
#
loop_
_entity.id
_entity.type
_entity.pdbx_description
1 polymer ?
#
loop_
_entity_poly.entity_id
_entity_poly.type
_entity_poly.pdbx_seq_one_letter_code
_entity_poly.pdbx_strand_id
1 'polypeptide(L)'
;FNKGLYKGGLIINESHTRQSHLGKIAERTIGYEKVDQDGKYLRVGLEGAYTEYLSGKSGLRLMQKIADGQWKPMTPNFEREPIQGYDVHTTIDTQIQDIVHHELLSQLERFEADHGTMIIMETNSGKIKGISNLARTEKGKYFEKINYGIWETQEPGSTFKLMTLIAALE
;
A
#
# COMPACT_ATOMS: atom_id res chain seq x y z
N PHE A 1 10.31 36.55 -7.09
CA PHE A 1 10.26 35.69 -8.27
C PHE A 1 10.72 36.35 -9.60
N ASN A 2 11.05 37.64 -9.59
CA ASN A 2 11.48 38.37 -10.80
C ASN A 2 12.89 38.01 -11.33
N LYS A 3 13.64 37.13 -10.65
CA LYS A 3 15.02 36.75 -11.04
C LYS A 3 15.16 35.36 -11.65
N GLY A 4 14.05 34.65 -11.86
CA GLY A 4 14.05 33.24 -12.33
C GLY A 4 14.42 32.26 -11.23
N LEU A 5 14.02 30.99 -11.43
CA LEU A 5 14.13 29.90 -10.46
C LEU A 5 15.52 29.72 -9.83
N TYR A 6 16.59 30.01 -10.58
CA TYR A 6 17.98 29.74 -10.15
C TYR A 6 18.81 30.98 -9.82
N LYS A 7 18.23 32.21 -10.00
CA LYS A 7 18.94 33.46 -9.77
C LYS A 7 18.55 34.14 -8.44
N GLY A 8 17.53 33.62 -7.75
CA GLY A 8 16.98 34.20 -6.53
C GLY A 8 17.41 33.51 -5.22
N GLY A 9 18.33 32.55 -5.26
CA GLY A 9 18.71 31.77 -4.08
C GLY A 9 17.68 30.70 -3.66
N LEU A 10 16.60 30.49 -4.44
CA LEU A 10 15.60 29.47 -4.19
C LEU A 10 15.97 28.21 -4.96
N ILE A 11 16.12 27.11 -4.24
CA ILE A 11 16.27 25.76 -4.82
C ILE A 11 14.94 25.03 -4.58
N ILE A 12 14.30 24.62 -5.66
CA ILE A 12 13.06 23.84 -5.60
C ILE A 12 13.44 22.38 -5.91
N ASN A 13 13.26 21.52 -4.91
CA ASN A 13 13.36 20.09 -5.08
C ASN A 13 11.95 19.51 -5.09
N GLU A 14 11.56 18.87 -6.18
CA GLU A 14 10.32 18.13 -6.27
C GLU A 14 10.53 16.75 -5.64
N SER A 15 9.66 16.39 -4.72
CA SER A 15 9.64 15.05 -4.12
C SER A 15 8.23 14.47 -4.20
N HIS A 16 8.14 13.23 -4.62
CA HIS A 16 6.89 12.50 -4.68
C HIS A 16 6.75 11.65 -3.42
N THR A 17 5.65 11.83 -2.72
CA THR A 17 5.30 11.01 -1.55
C THR A 17 3.99 10.31 -1.78
N ARG A 18 3.91 9.05 -1.37
CA ARG A 18 2.67 8.29 -1.43
C ARG A 18 1.80 8.64 -0.23
N GLN A 19 0.53 8.90 -0.49
CA GLN A 19 -0.46 9.15 0.55
C GLN A 19 -1.53 8.07 0.50
N SER A 20 -1.88 7.49 1.65
CA SER A 20 -3.03 6.60 1.77
C SER A 20 -4.31 7.43 1.88
N HIS A 21 -5.18 7.37 0.88
CA HIS A 21 -6.47 8.06 0.89
C HIS A 21 -7.48 7.43 1.86
N LEU A 22 -7.31 6.15 2.18
CA LEU A 22 -8.13 5.40 3.13
C LEU A 22 -7.56 5.42 4.56
N GLY A 23 -6.55 6.26 4.83
CA GLY A 23 -5.87 6.28 6.11
C GLY A 23 -5.21 4.94 6.43
N LYS A 24 -5.68 4.28 7.51
CA LYS A 24 -5.17 2.97 7.94
C LYS A 24 -6.06 1.80 7.52
N ILE A 25 -7.14 2.06 6.81
CA ILE A 25 -8.05 1.02 6.32
C ILE A 25 -7.40 0.29 5.16
N ALA A 26 -7.41 -1.04 5.17
CA ALA A 26 -6.73 -1.90 4.20
C ALA A 26 -5.21 -1.68 4.09
N GLU A 27 -4.56 -1.18 5.16
CA GLU A 27 -3.14 -0.83 5.16
C GLU A 27 -2.25 -2.04 4.81
N ARG A 28 -2.65 -3.26 5.20
CA ARG A 28 -1.90 -4.48 4.88
C ARG A 28 -2.18 -5.04 3.49
N THR A 29 -3.33 -4.75 2.95
CA THR A 29 -3.73 -5.19 1.60
C THR A 29 -3.18 -4.25 0.54
N ILE A 30 -3.44 -2.96 0.66
CA ILE A 30 -2.87 -1.93 -0.23
C ILE A 30 -1.36 -1.86 0.00
N GLY A 31 -0.97 -1.77 1.25
CA GLY A 31 0.42 -1.81 1.65
C GLY A 31 1.14 -0.48 1.56
N TYR A 32 2.45 -0.58 1.65
CA TYR A 32 3.37 0.55 1.58
C TYR A 32 4.78 0.08 1.26
N GLU A 33 5.60 1.01 0.77
CA GLU A 33 7.05 0.87 0.73
C GLU A 33 7.65 1.89 1.70
N LYS A 34 8.49 1.44 2.61
CA LYS A 34 9.25 2.26 3.55
C LYS A 34 10.71 1.83 3.58
N VAL A 35 11.59 2.77 3.84
CA VAL A 35 13.00 2.47 4.10
C VAL A 35 13.18 2.48 5.63
N ASP A 36 13.74 1.41 6.19
CA ASP A 36 14.05 1.31 7.61
C ASP A 36 15.32 2.11 7.97
N GLN A 37 15.67 2.11 9.25
CA GLN A 37 16.84 2.83 9.77
C GLN A 37 18.16 2.31 9.20
N ASP A 38 18.19 1.07 8.74
CA ASP A 38 19.35 0.40 8.15
C ASP A 38 19.40 0.57 6.61
N GLY A 39 18.49 1.35 6.04
CA GLY A 39 18.40 1.58 4.60
C GLY A 39 17.76 0.43 3.80
N LYS A 40 17.17 -0.55 4.48
CA LYS A 40 16.50 -1.69 3.84
C LYS A 40 15.05 -1.34 3.51
N TYR A 41 14.62 -1.71 2.32
CA TYR A 41 13.23 -1.52 1.89
C TYR A 41 12.32 -2.55 2.55
N LEU A 42 11.32 -2.04 3.28
CA LEU A 42 10.19 -2.82 3.77
C LEU A 42 9.03 -2.64 2.80
N ARG A 43 8.64 -3.72 2.16
CA ARG A 43 7.60 -3.79 1.13
C ARG A 43 6.44 -4.64 1.60
N VAL A 44 5.25 -4.07 1.58
CA VAL A 44 4.03 -4.71 2.10
C VAL A 44 2.89 -4.54 1.11
N GLY A 45 2.03 -5.56 1.00
CA GLY A 45 0.79 -5.51 0.21
C GLY A 45 1.01 -5.32 -1.29
N LEU A 46 0.02 -4.76 -1.95
CA LEU A 46 0.06 -4.48 -3.39
C LEU A 46 1.16 -3.49 -3.76
N GLU A 47 1.36 -2.43 -2.96
CA GLU A 47 2.46 -1.47 -3.15
C GLU A 47 3.82 -2.18 -3.19
N GLY A 48 4.02 -3.13 -2.26
CA GLY A 48 5.25 -3.93 -2.24
C GLY A 48 5.38 -4.89 -3.39
N ALA A 49 4.31 -5.60 -3.73
CA ALA A 49 4.31 -6.61 -4.79
C ALA A 49 4.51 -6.00 -6.19
N TYR A 50 3.95 -4.81 -6.41
CA TYR A 50 3.99 -4.12 -7.71
C TYR A 50 4.97 -2.95 -7.76
N THR A 51 5.92 -2.87 -6.83
CA THR A 51 6.91 -1.77 -6.77
C THR A 51 7.62 -1.52 -8.11
N GLU A 52 8.00 -2.57 -8.84
CA GLU A 52 8.69 -2.45 -10.13
C GLU A 52 7.85 -1.73 -11.20
N TYR A 53 6.53 -1.90 -11.14
CA TYR A 53 5.59 -1.25 -12.05
C TYR A 53 5.23 0.16 -11.57
N LEU A 54 5.08 0.35 -10.26
CA LEU A 54 4.62 1.60 -9.66
C LEU A 54 5.71 2.68 -9.60
N SER A 55 6.99 2.30 -9.45
CA SER A 55 8.08 3.25 -9.16
C SER A 55 8.55 4.03 -10.38
N GLY A 56 8.32 3.54 -11.60
CA GLY A 56 8.87 4.14 -12.80
C GLY A 56 10.39 4.10 -12.87
N LYS A 57 10.99 5.01 -13.63
CA LYS A 57 12.45 5.12 -13.78
C LYS A 57 12.89 6.56 -13.60
N SER A 58 13.85 6.78 -12.74
CA SER A 58 14.42 8.11 -12.50
C SER A 58 15.12 8.65 -13.75
N GLY A 59 14.89 9.93 -14.05
CA GLY A 59 15.63 10.65 -15.08
C GLY A 59 17.06 10.97 -14.64
N LEU A 60 17.88 11.34 -15.61
CA LEU A 60 19.23 11.87 -15.38
C LEU A 60 19.33 13.27 -15.97
N ARG A 61 19.90 14.20 -15.19
CA ARG A 61 20.13 15.57 -15.63
C ARG A 61 21.55 15.97 -15.29
N LEU A 62 22.25 16.50 -16.29
CA LEU A 62 23.59 16.99 -16.09
C LEU A 62 23.56 18.29 -15.28
N MET A 63 24.28 18.30 -14.16
CA MET A 63 24.36 19.43 -13.24
C MET A 63 25.78 19.92 -13.15
N GLN A 64 25.98 21.25 -13.19
CA GLN A 64 27.25 21.89 -12.97
C GLN A 64 27.30 22.48 -11.56
N LYS A 65 28.37 22.19 -10.83
CA LYS A 65 28.64 22.84 -9.56
C LYS A 65 29.08 24.27 -9.79
N ILE A 66 28.41 25.22 -9.19
CA ILE A 66 28.76 26.64 -9.21
C ILE A 66 29.30 27.07 -7.84
N ALA A 67 29.67 28.36 -7.70
CA ALA A 67 30.16 28.90 -6.43
C ALA A 67 29.20 28.60 -5.27
N ASP A 68 29.72 28.53 -4.04
CA ASP A 68 28.97 28.24 -2.80
C ASP A 68 28.34 26.86 -2.70
N GLY A 69 28.86 25.88 -3.46
CA GLY A 69 28.39 24.47 -3.37
C GLY A 69 27.03 24.23 -4.03
N GLN A 70 26.50 25.19 -4.74
CA GLN A 70 25.23 25.06 -5.46
C GLN A 70 25.40 24.30 -6.79
N TRP A 71 24.35 23.58 -7.20
CA TRP A 71 24.31 22.86 -8.46
C TRP A 71 23.29 23.52 -9.40
N LYS A 72 23.70 23.74 -10.66
CA LYS A 72 22.85 24.31 -11.70
C LYS A 72 22.73 23.33 -12.86
N PRO A 73 21.53 23.15 -13.43
CA PRO A 73 21.39 22.37 -14.67
C PRO A 73 22.21 23.00 -15.80
N MET A 74 23.02 22.18 -16.49
CA MET A 74 23.81 22.64 -17.64
C MET A 74 22.92 22.84 -18.88
N THR A 75 21.91 22.01 -19.02
CA THR A 75 20.94 22.06 -20.11
C THR A 75 19.51 22.12 -19.57
N PRO A 76 18.55 22.73 -20.29
CA PRO A 76 17.15 22.75 -19.88
C PRO A 76 16.54 21.33 -19.90
N ASN A 77 17.04 20.45 -20.74
CA ASN A 77 16.52 19.10 -20.95
C ASN A 77 17.21 18.07 -20.05
N PHE A 78 16.56 16.96 -19.84
CA PHE A 78 17.16 15.78 -19.22
C PHE A 78 18.09 15.08 -20.24
N GLU A 79 19.14 14.48 -19.74
CA GLU A 79 19.99 13.57 -20.52
C GLU A 79 19.27 12.24 -20.74
N ARG A 80 18.45 11.85 -19.73
CA ARG A 80 17.48 10.77 -19.81
C ARG A 80 16.21 11.22 -19.13
N GLU A 81 15.11 11.26 -19.85
CA GLU A 81 13.80 11.66 -19.31
C GLU A 81 13.35 10.65 -18.24
N PRO A 82 12.72 11.12 -17.15
CA PRO A 82 12.06 10.26 -16.18
C PRO A 82 10.88 9.54 -16.85
N ILE A 83 10.70 8.26 -16.51
CA ILE A 83 9.56 7.47 -16.96
C ILE A 83 8.66 7.29 -15.75
N GLN A 84 7.41 7.72 -15.85
CA GLN A 84 6.42 7.52 -14.80
C GLN A 84 6.11 6.02 -14.63
N GLY A 85 5.77 5.62 -13.41
CA GLY A 85 5.26 4.29 -13.13
C GLY A 85 3.85 4.10 -13.65
N TYR A 86 3.40 2.86 -13.60
CA TYR A 86 2.03 2.48 -13.95
C TYR A 86 1.09 2.60 -12.76
N ASP A 87 -0.20 2.66 -13.01
CA ASP A 87 -1.23 2.56 -12.00
C ASP A 87 -1.70 1.11 -11.86
N VAL A 88 -2.03 0.71 -10.64
CA VAL A 88 -2.63 -0.60 -10.34
C VAL A 88 -4.10 -0.39 -9.97
N HIS A 89 -5.00 -0.88 -10.81
CA HIS A 89 -6.44 -0.88 -10.54
C HIS A 89 -6.83 -2.15 -9.79
N THR A 90 -7.34 -1.97 -8.58
CA THR A 90 -7.81 -3.07 -7.75
C THR A 90 -9.31 -3.30 -7.92
N THR A 91 -9.79 -4.45 -7.45
CA THR A 91 -11.23 -4.78 -7.41
C THR A 91 -11.89 -4.36 -6.10
N ILE A 92 -11.12 -3.78 -5.17
CA ILE A 92 -11.60 -3.30 -3.88
C ILE A 92 -12.53 -2.11 -4.11
N ASP A 93 -13.72 -2.21 -3.53
CA ASP A 93 -14.69 -1.12 -3.47
C ASP A 93 -14.51 -0.38 -2.15
N THR A 94 -14.30 0.93 -2.22
CA THR A 94 -14.00 1.73 -1.04
C THR A 94 -15.14 1.79 -0.04
N GLN A 95 -16.40 1.76 -0.48
CA GLN A 95 -17.56 1.78 0.39
C GLN A 95 -17.71 0.42 1.10
N ILE A 96 -17.57 -0.67 0.36
CA ILE A 96 -17.59 -2.01 0.94
C ILE A 96 -16.42 -2.19 1.90
N GLN A 97 -15.23 -1.71 1.55
CA GLN A 97 -14.04 -1.77 2.39
C GLN A 97 -14.24 -1.04 3.74
N ASP A 98 -14.87 0.12 3.72
CA ASP A 98 -15.19 0.89 4.93
C ASP A 98 -16.16 0.11 5.84
N ILE A 99 -17.23 -0.42 5.26
CA ILE A 99 -18.19 -1.26 5.99
C ILE A 99 -17.50 -2.48 6.61
N VAL A 100 -16.71 -3.22 5.82
CA VAL A 100 -15.98 -4.42 6.27
C VAL A 100 -15.06 -4.08 7.44
N HIS A 101 -14.36 -2.96 7.38
CA HIS A 101 -13.46 -2.54 8.45
C HIS A 101 -14.21 -2.24 9.75
N HIS A 102 -15.26 -1.43 9.68
CA HIS A 102 -16.02 -1.02 10.85
C HIS A 102 -16.82 -2.16 11.49
N GLU A 103 -17.41 -3.03 10.68
CA GLU A 103 -18.14 -4.19 11.19
C GLU A 103 -17.20 -5.19 11.86
N LEU A 104 -16.04 -5.47 11.25
CA LEU A 104 -15.04 -6.31 11.89
C LEU A 104 -14.55 -5.71 13.21
N LEU A 105 -14.24 -4.42 13.24
CA LEU A 105 -13.81 -3.72 14.44
C LEU A 105 -14.86 -3.83 15.54
N SER A 106 -16.12 -3.54 15.22
CA SER A 106 -17.24 -3.62 16.17
C SER A 106 -17.38 -5.01 16.80
N GLN A 107 -17.25 -6.08 15.98
CA GLN A 107 -17.33 -7.44 16.50
C GLN A 107 -16.12 -7.81 17.37
N LEU A 108 -14.91 -7.42 16.96
CA LEU A 108 -13.71 -7.70 17.75
C LEU A 108 -13.72 -6.97 19.09
N GLU A 109 -14.20 -5.73 19.14
CA GLU A 109 -14.38 -4.98 20.38
C GLU A 109 -15.45 -5.60 21.28
N ARG A 110 -16.58 -5.99 20.69
CA ARG A 110 -17.69 -6.62 21.42
C ARG A 110 -17.29 -7.93 22.11
N PHE A 111 -16.50 -8.75 21.44
CA PHE A 111 -16.09 -10.06 21.93
C PHE A 111 -14.70 -10.07 22.55
N GLU A 112 -14.02 -8.92 22.60
CA GLU A 112 -12.66 -8.76 23.09
C GLU A 112 -11.66 -9.77 22.43
N ALA A 113 -11.92 -10.10 21.15
CA ALA A 113 -11.12 -11.08 20.44
C ALA A 113 -9.70 -10.55 20.15
N ASP A 114 -8.72 -11.45 20.10
CA ASP A 114 -7.32 -11.05 19.86
C ASP A 114 -7.09 -10.54 18.44
N HIS A 115 -7.71 -11.17 17.47
CA HIS A 115 -7.66 -10.77 16.06
C HIS A 115 -8.81 -11.35 15.25
N GLY A 116 -8.96 -10.87 14.02
CA GLY A 116 -9.92 -11.40 13.08
C GLY A 116 -9.68 -10.89 11.66
N THR A 117 -10.31 -11.57 10.72
CA THR A 117 -10.32 -11.19 9.31
C THR A 117 -11.73 -11.24 8.76
N MET A 118 -12.05 -10.32 7.85
CA MET A 118 -13.29 -10.32 7.08
C MET A 118 -12.96 -10.09 5.61
N ILE A 119 -13.49 -10.95 4.75
CA ILE A 119 -13.28 -10.89 3.29
C ILE A 119 -14.65 -10.93 2.62
N ILE A 120 -14.90 -9.97 1.73
CA ILE A 120 -16.08 -9.96 0.87
C ILE A 120 -15.65 -10.21 -0.57
N MET A 121 -16.23 -11.25 -1.14
CA MET A 121 -15.96 -11.70 -2.51
C MET A 121 -17.24 -11.75 -3.33
N GLU A 122 -17.17 -11.26 -4.54
CA GLU A 122 -18.25 -11.35 -5.52
C GLU A 122 -18.33 -12.80 -6.04
N THR A 123 -19.46 -13.47 -5.83
CA THR A 123 -19.60 -14.93 -6.11
C THR A 123 -19.42 -15.29 -7.59
N ASN A 124 -19.88 -14.44 -8.50
CA ASN A 124 -19.84 -14.74 -9.94
C ASN A 124 -18.45 -14.55 -10.56
N SER A 125 -17.62 -13.68 -10.01
CA SER A 125 -16.32 -13.32 -10.60
C SER A 125 -15.12 -13.71 -9.74
N GLY A 126 -15.34 -14.03 -8.45
CA GLY A 126 -14.27 -14.24 -7.49
C GLY A 126 -13.51 -12.98 -7.09
N LYS A 127 -13.97 -11.78 -7.50
CA LYS A 127 -13.30 -10.52 -7.19
C LYS A 127 -13.47 -10.15 -5.72
N ILE A 128 -12.35 -9.87 -5.04
CA ILE A 128 -12.37 -9.34 -3.69
C ILE A 128 -12.83 -7.88 -3.73
N LYS A 129 -13.92 -7.58 -3.02
CA LYS A 129 -14.50 -6.24 -2.90
C LYS A 129 -14.11 -5.54 -1.62
N GLY A 130 -13.82 -6.29 -0.57
CA GLY A 130 -13.34 -5.76 0.69
C GLY A 130 -12.56 -6.82 1.47
N ILE A 131 -11.52 -6.38 2.17
CA ILE A 131 -10.70 -7.24 3.04
C ILE A 131 -10.17 -6.41 4.21
N SER A 132 -10.43 -6.86 5.43
CA SER A 132 -9.93 -6.23 6.64
C SER A 132 -9.33 -7.28 7.57
N ASN A 133 -8.22 -6.92 8.18
CA ASN A 133 -7.45 -7.78 9.08
C ASN A 133 -7.06 -6.96 10.31
N LEU A 134 -7.66 -7.23 11.44
CA LEU A 134 -7.45 -6.46 12.66
C LEU A 134 -6.90 -7.33 13.78
N ALA A 135 -5.93 -6.78 14.52
CA ALA A 135 -5.38 -7.40 15.72
C ALA A 135 -5.36 -6.43 16.89
N ARG A 136 -5.60 -6.96 18.08
CA ARG A 136 -5.59 -6.23 19.33
C ARG A 136 -4.16 -5.83 19.72
N THR A 137 -3.99 -4.59 20.16
CA THR A 137 -2.75 -4.11 20.79
C THR A 137 -2.77 -4.39 22.28
N GLU A 138 -1.62 -4.30 22.93
CA GLU A 138 -1.50 -4.34 24.40
C GLU A 138 -2.38 -3.27 25.10
N LYS A 139 -2.65 -2.15 24.40
CA LYS A 139 -3.53 -1.07 24.91
C LYS A 139 -5.01 -1.29 24.60
N GLY A 140 -5.40 -2.45 24.07
CA GLY A 140 -6.78 -2.79 23.74
C GLY A 140 -7.33 -2.15 22.47
N LYS A 141 -6.52 -1.43 21.68
CA LYS A 141 -6.91 -0.90 20.36
C LYS A 141 -6.64 -1.93 19.28
N TYR A 142 -7.39 -1.85 18.19
CA TYR A 142 -7.21 -2.73 17.02
C TYR A 142 -6.53 -1.99 15.87
N PHE A 143 -5.69 -2.71 15.13
CA PHE A 143 -5.02 -2.19 13.92
C PHE A 143 -4.65 -3.35 12.98
N GLU A 144 -4.39 -3.03 11.70
CA GLU A 144 -3.92 -4.02 10.75
C GLU A 144 -2.44 -4.36 10.98
N LYS A 145 -2.16 -5.56 11.50
CA LYS A 145 -0.81 -6.04 11.79
C LYS A 145 -0.27 -6.96 10.70
N ILE A 146 -1.02 -7.97 10.35
CA ILE A 146 -0.74 -8.94 9.28
C ILE A 146 -2.04 -9.25 8.53
N ASN A 147 -1.93 -9.80 7.32
CA ASN A 147 -3.09 -10.29 6.60
C ASN A 147 -3.41 -11.71 7.07
N TYR A 148 -4.24 -11.82 8.10
CA TYR A 148 -4.63 -13.10 8.70
C TYR A 148 -5.35 -14.02 7.71
N GLY A 149 -6.05 -13.47 6.73
CA GLY A 149 -6.78 -14.24 5.73
C GLY A 149 -5.90 -15.11 4.82
N ILE A 150 -4.59 -14.80 4.73
CA ILE A 150 -3.64 -15.55 3.90
C ILE A 150 -2.38 -16.00 4.65
N TRP A 151 -2.12 -15.45 5.83
CA TRP A 151 -0.89 -15.73 6.58
C TRP A 151 -1.06 -16.84 7.62
N GLU A 152 -2.21 -16.87 8.28
CA GLU A 152 -2.49 -17.80 9.38
C GLU A 152 -3.17 -19.07 8.88
N THR A 153 -2.75 -20.21 9.39
CA THR A 153 -3.38 -21.51 9.15
C THR A 153 -4.00 -22.02 10.44
N GLN A 154 -5.26 -22.44 10.36
CA GLN A 154 -6.00 -23.01 11.48
C GLN A 154 -6.73 -24.27 11.05
N GLU A 155 -7.15 -25.08 12.00
CA GLU A 155 -7.99 -26.22 11.73
C GLU A 155 -9.34 -25.78 11.14
N PRO A 156 -9.68 -26.18 9.91
CA PRO A 156 -10.85 -25.69 9.21
C PRO A 156 -12.19 -26.15 9.83
N GLY A 157 -12.18 -27.22 10.60
CA GLY A 157 -13.38 -27.77 11.19
C GLY A 157 -14.44 -28.07 10.12
N SER A 158 -15.75 -27.73 10.40
CA SER A 158 -16.86 -27.97 9.47
C SER A 158 -16.76 -27.21 8.14
N THR A 159 -15.90 -26.20 8.03
CA THR A 159 -15.69 -25.50 6.74
C THR A 159 -15.05 -26.41 5.70
N PHE A 160 -14.35 -27.48 6.14
CA PHE A 160 -13.79 -28.50 5.24
C PHE A 160 -14.85 -29.30 4.48
N LYS A 161 -16.11 -29.29 4.93
CA LYS A 161 -17.23 -29.97 4.22
C LYS A 161 -17.43 -29.40 2.81
N LEU A 162 -17.01 -28.17 2.55
CA LEU A 162 -17.02 -27.61 1.19
C LEU A 162 -16.12 -28.41 0.25
N MET A 163 -14.93 -28.82 0.70
CA MET A 163 -14.03 -29.67 -0.11
C MET A 163 -14.65 -31.05 -0.39
N THR A 164 -15.32 -31.62 0.61
CA THR A 164 -16.06 -32.91 0.43
C THR A 164 -17.18 -32.75 -0.58
N LEU A 165 -17.91 -31.62 -0.55
CA LEU A 165 -18.97 -31.36 -1.52
C LEU A 165 -18.42 -31.24 -2.94
N ILE A 166 -17.35 -30.48 -3.13
CA ILE A 166 -16.69 -30.29 -4.43
C ILE A 166 -16.27 -31.65 -4.99
N ALA A 167 -15.58 -32.47 -4.19
CA ALA A 167 -15.13 -33.81 -4.60
C ALA A 167 -16.29 -34.78 -4.90
N ALA A 168 -17.49 -34.51 -4.38
CA ALA A 168 -18.67 -35.35 -4.66
C ALA A 168 -19.43 -34.89 -5.92
N LEU A 169 -19.17 -33.68 -6.40
CA LEU A 169 -19.81 -33.12 -7.61
C LEU A 169 -18.94 -33.29 -8.88
N GLU A 170 -17.66 -33.58 -8.73
CA GLU A 170 -16.73 -33.95 -9.81
C GLU A 170 -16.78 -35.45 -10.11
#